data_6a50fc886d0c58d473cae81316e857f6
#
_entry.id   6a50fc886d0c58d473cae81316e857f6
#
_cell.length_a   1.000
_cell.length_b   1.000
_cell.length_c   1.000
_cell.angle_alpha   90.00
_cell.angle_beta   90.00
_cell.angle_gamma   90.00
#
_symmetry.space_group_name_H-M   'P 1'
#
loop_
_entity.id
_entity.type
_entity.pdbx_description
1 polymer ?
#
loop_
_entity_poly.entity_id
_entity_poly.type
_entity_poly.pdbx_seq_one_letter_code
_entity_poly.pdbx_strand_id
1 'polypeptide(L)'
;MSRESRKLKRQQRKAASRESWARKRKEEPGAFWTYVILRTIVILILIRSIWIGQYDNAIICVYVLVLYVLPQFVENRMNIEIPSILEIIIFVFVFLAEILGELESFFLKVTFWDTMLHTTAGFLLAAVGFSLVDLLNRSEKIKVQLSLGYLALVAFCFSMTMGVLWEFFEFGADRLLLLDMQKDTVLSQISTVDLDPTLSNTPVVISGIEDVVLQLSDGSTYALGLGGYLDIGIYDTMADLFVNFVGA
;
A
#
# COMPACT_ATOMS: atom_id res chain seq x y z
N MET A 1 25.12 28.58 14.04
CA MET A 1 23.73 28.82 14.54
C MET A 1 23.75 28.65 16.04
N SER A 2 23.44 29.70 16.81
CA SER A 2 23.54 29.69 18.27
C SER A 2 22.50 28.75 18.90
N ARG A 3 22.76 28.33 20.16
CA ARG A 3 21.86 27.48 20.97
C ARG A 3 20.49 28.15 21.18
N GLU A 4 20.47 29.46 21.28
CA GLU A 4 19.25 30.29 21.41
C GLU A 4 18.43 30.32 20.10
N SER A 5 19.07 30.48 18.95
CA SER A 5 18.35 30.48 17.66
C SER A 5 17.68 29.13 17.38
N ARG A 6 18.28 28.02 17.83
CA ARG A 6 17.65 26.69 17.75
C ARG A 6 16.44 26.55 18.70
N LYS A 7 16.53 27.11 19.92
CA LYS A 7 15.40 27.12 20.86
C LYS A 7 14.23 27.95 20.32
N LEU A 8 14.51 29.12 19.79
CA LEU A 8 13.49 30.02 19.24
C LEU A 8 12.77 29.38 18.03
N LYS A 9 13.52 28.80 17.09
CA LYS A 9 12.94 28.06 15.95
C LYS A 9 12.08 26.87 16.41
N ARG A 10 12.49 26.17 17.48
CA ARG A 10 11.70 25.05 18.04
C ARG A 10 10.41 25.53 18.70
N GLN A 11 10.44 26.68 19.37
CA GLN A 11 9.24 27.30 19.96
C GLN A 11 8.27 27.77 18.88
N GLN A 12 8.77 28.46 17.84
CA GLN A 12 7.96 28.91 16.71
C GLN A 12 7.28 27.73 15.97
N ARG A 13 8.03 26.64 15.71
CA ARG A 13 7.46 25.42 15.11
C ARG A 13 6.38 24.78 15.99
N LYS A 14 6.58 24.75 17.31
CA LYS A 14 5.56 24.22 18.24
C LYS A 14 4.31 25.10 18.30
N ALA A 15 4.46 26.42 18.26
CA ALA A 15 3.34 27.35 18.23
C ALA A 15 2.55 27.20 16.92
N ALA A 16 3.21 27.23 15.76
CA ALA A 16 2.59 27.02 14.45
C ALA A 16 1.86 25.67 14.35
N SER A 17 2.46 24.59 14.87
CA SER A 17 1.80 23.28 14.94
C SER A 17 0.54 23.30 15.81
N ARG A 18 0.57 23.95 16.99
CA ARG A 18 -0.62 24.06 17.85
C ARG A 18 -1.74 24.87 17.19
N GLU A 19 -1.40 25.95 16.51
CA GLU A 19 -2.37 26.76 15.77
C GLU A 19 -3.00 25.99 14.62
N SER A 20 -2.21 25.23 13.84
CA SER A 20 -2.72 24.39 12.76
C SER A 20 -3.68 23.30 13.27
N TRP A 21 -3.36 22.63 14.38
CA TRP A 21 -4.23 21.65 15.04
C TRP A 21 -5.53 22.27 15.58
N ALA A 22 -5.45 23.47 16.18
CA ALA A 22 -6.62 24.18 16.68
C ALA A 22 -7.53 24.61 15.53
N ARG A 23 -6.95 25.03 14.40
CA ARG A 23 -7.67 25.35 13.17
C ARG A 23 -8.36 24.10 12.59
N LYS A 24 -7.63 22.99 12.36
CA LYS A 24 -8.21 21.74 11.85
C LYS A 24 -9.37 21.25 12.73
N ARG A 25 -9.22 21.28 14.04
CA ARG A 25 -10.31 20.89 14.96
C ARG A 25 -11.57 21.71 14.77
N LYS A 26 -11.45 23.00 14.44
CA LYS A 26 -12.58 23.93 14.31
C LYS A 26 -13.18 23.90 12.89
N GLU A 27 -12.35 23.86 11.89
CA GLU A 27 -12.74 23.98 10.48
C GLU A 27 -13.05 22.62 9.86
N GLU A 28 -12.34 21.57 10.28
CA GLU A 28 -12.43 20.20 9.72
C GLU A 28 -12.57 19.13 10.82
N PRO A 29 -13.65 19.20 11.63
CA PRO A 29 -13.79 18.33 12.80
C PRO A 29 -13.83 16.84 12.45
N GLY A 30 -14.35 16.48 11.28
CA GLY A 30 -14.40 15.08 10.81
C GLY A 30 -13.00 14.48 10.66
N ALA A 31 -12.12 15.11 9.87
CA ALA A 31 -10.74 14.65 9.66
C ALA A 31 -9.95 14.65 10.98
N PHE A 32 -10.10 15.70 11.78
CA PHE A 32 -9.44 15.80 13.08
C PHE A 32 -9.81 14.63 14.01
N TRP A 33 -11.10 14.34 14.18
CA TRP A 33 -11.53 13.27 15.09
C TRP A 33 -11.22 11.88 14.55
N THR A 34 -11.34 11.66 13.24
CA THR A 34 -10.91 10.40 12.61
C THR A 34 -9.43 10.13 12.91
N TYR A 35 -8.56 11.11 12.67
CA TYR A 35 -7.14 11.00 13.00
C TYR A 35 -6.90 10.70 14.48
N VAL A 36 -7.55 11.45 15.38
CA VAL A 36 -7.37 11.26 16.84
C VAL A 36 -7.82 9.88 17.29
N ILE A 37 -8.98 9.42 16.83
CA ILE A 37 -9.55 8.13 17.22
C ILE A 37 -8.67 7.00 16.71
N LEU A 38 -8.38 6.96 15.40
CA LEU A 38 -7.57 5.89 14.81
C LEU A 38 -6.17 5.85 15.40
N ARG A 39 -5.52 7.01 15.55
CA ARG A 39 -4.22 7.09 16.20
C ARG A 39 -4.24 6.59 17.65
N THR A 40 -5.28 6.91 18.41
CA THR A 40 -5.43 6.43 19.78
C THR A 40 -5.58 4.90 19.82
N ILE A 41 -6.37 4.33 18.92
CA ILE A 41 -6.53 2.87 18.79
C ILE A 41 -5.17 2.21 18.51
N VAL A 42 -4.42 2.74 17.52
CA VAL A 42 -3.10 2.20 17.16
C VAL A 42 -2.11 2.29 18.34
N ILE A 43 -2.12 3.39 19.10
CA ILE A 43 -1.27 3.54 20.30
C ILE A 43 -1.65 2.53 21.38
N LEU A 44 -2.93 2.26 21.60
CA LEU A 44 -3.38 1.25 22.56
C LEU A 44 -2.97 -0.17 22.12
N ILE A 45 -3.08 -0.49 20.84
CA ILE A 45 -2.59 -1.75 20.27
C ILE A 45 -1.07 -1.85 20.43
N LEU A 46 -0.31 -0.79 20.16
CA LEU A 46 1.14 -0.72 20.35
C LEU A 46 1.54 -1.04 21.79
N ILE A 47 0.91 -0.38 22.77
CA ILE A 47 1.18 -0.61 24.19
C ILE A 47 0.88 -2.05 24.56
N ARG A 48 -0.27 -2.60 24.13
CA ARG A 48 -0.64 -3.99 24.36
C ARG A 48 0.39 -4.93 23.73
N SER A 49 0.79 -4.72 22.48
CA SER A 49 1.74 -5.57 21.75
C SER A 49 3.11 -5.63 22.47
N ILE A 50 3.60 -4.49 22.93
CA ILE A 50 4.84 -4.43 23.72
C ILE A 50 4.67 -5.21 25.03
N TRP A 51 3.54 -5.05 25.73
CA TRP A 51 3.31 -5.71 27.02
C TRP A 51 3.29 -7.22 26.89
N ILE A 52 2.68 -7.77 25.83
CA ILE A 52 2.60 -9.21 25.62
C ILE A 52 3.77 -9.80 24.85
N GLY A 53 4.78 -8.97 24.46
CA GLY A 53 6.00 -9.40 23.77
C GLY A 53 5.82 -9.67 22.27
N GLN A 54 4.75 -9.19 21.66
CA GLN A 54 4.50 -9.26 20.19
C GLN A 54 5.18 -8.09 19.48
N TYR A 55 6.49 -8.18 19.31
CA TYR A 55 7.29 -7.06 18.75
C TYR A 55 7.01 -6.82 17.28
N ASP A 56 6.66 -7.84 16.49
CA ASP A 56 6.29 -7.69 15.09
C ASP A 56 5.06 -6.78 14.94
N ASN A 57 4.01 -7.05 15.74
CA ASN A 57 2.82 -6.18 15.79
C ASN A 57 3.14 -4.76 16.27
N ALA A 58 4.10 -4.61 17.17
CA ALA A 58 4.54 -3.28 17.62
C ALA A 58 5.24 -2.51 16.49
N ILE A 59 6.01 -3.17 15.63
CA ILE A 59 6.66 -2.57 14.46
C ILE A 59 5.60 -2.06 13.48
N ILE A 60 4.58 -2.86 13.16
CA ILE A 60 3.45 -2.45 12.30
C ILE A 60 2.76 -1.20 12.89
N CYS A 61 2.47 -1.19 14.19
CA CYS A 61 1.86 -0.02 14.83
C CYS A 61 2.72 1.24 14.72
N VAL A 62 4.04 1.14 14.89
CA VAL A 62 4.97 2.27 14.71
C VAL A 62 4.95 2.75 13.26
N TYR A 63 4.96 1.83 12.30
CA TYR A 63 4.87 2.15 10.88
C TYR A 63 3.58 2.92 10.56
N VAL A 64 2.42 2.45 11.02
CA VAL A 64 1.13 3.15 10.87
C VAL A 64 1.14 4.55 11.48
N LEU A 65 1.73 4.70 12.68
CA LEU A 65 1.86 6.02 13.30
C LEU A 65 2.73 7.00 12.50
N VAL A 66 3.72 6.48 11.78
CA VAL A 66 4.54 7.27 10.83
C VAL A 66 3.71 7.65 9.61
N LEU A 67 2.98 6.70 9.01
CA LEU A 67 2.10 6.96 7.87
C LEU A 67 1.04 8.03 8.19
N TYR A 68 0.50 8.04 9.40
CA TYR A 68 -0.48 9.07 9.83
C TYR A 68 0.09 10.49 9.89
N VAL A 69 1.39 10.66 9.91
CA VAL A 69 2.02 11.99 9.83
C VAL A 69 2.23 12.45 8.38
N LEU A 70 2.19 11.50 7.43
CA LEU A 70 2.53 11.75 6.04
C LEU A 70 1.65 12.81 5.35
N PRO A 71 0.29 12.81 5.47
CA PRO A 71 -0.54 13.83 4.85
C PRO A 71 -0.15 15.24 5.27
N GLN A 72 0.00 15.48 6.56
CA GLN A 72 0.42 16.79 7.08
C GLN A 72 1.85 17.17 6.65
N PHE A 73 2.75 16.22 6.52
CA PHE A 73 4.09 16.45 6.00
C PHE A 73 4.04 16.89 4.53
N VAL A 74 3.23 16.23 3.72
CA VAL A 74 3.01 16.56 2.30
C VAL A 74 2.40 17.96 2.15
N GLU A 75 1.33 18.28 2.89
CA GLU A 75 0.72 19.61 2.92
C GLU A 75 1.78 20.71 3.19
N ASN A 76 2.54 20.51 4.26
CA ASN A 76 3.55 21.50 4.66
C ASN A 76 4.73 21.60 3.67
N ARG A 77 5.12 20.51 3.03
CA ARG A 77 6.28 20.46 2.13
C ARG A 77 5.96 20.99 0.74
N MET A 78 4.76 20.69 0.25
CA MET A 78 4.28 21.07 -1.08
C MET A 78 3.46 22.37 -1.07
N ASN A 79 3.12 22.89 0.11
CA ASN A 79 2.24 24.05 0.30
C ASN A 79 0.90 23.89 -0.42
N ILE A 80 0.30 22.71 -0.25
CA ILE A 80 -1.04 22.34 -0.74
C ILE A 80 -1.95 22.07 0.44
N GLU A 81 -3.26 22.12 0.22
CA GLU A 81 -4.27 21.70 1.19
C GLU A 81 -4.93 20.42 0.67
N ILE A 82 -4.88 19.35 1.45
CA ILE A 82 -5.55 18.08 1.16
C ILE A 82 -7.01 18.23 1.59
N PRO A 83 -7.99 17.97 0.72
CA PRO A 83 -9.40 17.99 1.12
C PRO A 83 -9.68 17.06 2.30
N SER A 84 -10.44 17.52 3.29
CA SER A 84 -10.74 16.77 4.53
C SER A 84 -11.29 15.37 4.28
N ILE A 85 -12.11 15.20 3.24
CA ILE A 85 -12.64 13.88 2.85
C ILE A 85 -11.54 12.95 2.42
N LEU A 86 -10.59 13.43 1.59
CA LEU A 86 -9.46 12.63 1.13
C LEU A 86 -8.53 12.27 2.30
N GLU A 87 -8.29 13.19 3.24
CA GLU A 87 -7.52 12.93 4.45
C GLU A 87 -8.16 11.84 5.31
N ILE A 88 -9.49 11.89 5.51
CA ILE A 88 -10.25 10.83 6.21
C ILE A 88 -10.07 9.48 5.51
N ILE A 89 -10.23 9.44 4.19
CA ILE A 89 -10.11 8.20 3.42
C ILE A 89 -8.69 7.63 3.56
N ILE A 90 -7.65 8.46 3.49
CA ILE A 90 -6.25 8.01 3.69
C ILE A 90 -6.06 7.41 5.07
N PHE A 91 -6.53 8.05 6.14
CA PHE A 91 -6.39 7.52 7.50
C PHE A 91 -7.12 6.19 7.69
N VAL A 92 -8.36 6.11 7.19
CA VAL A 92 -9.16 4.87 7.24
C VAL A 92 -8.50 3.79 6.40
N PHE A 93 -8.04 4.11 5.18
CA PHE A 93 -7.35 3.18 4.31
C PHE A 93 -6.11 2.56 4.97
N VAL A 94 -5.22 3.39 5.53
CA VAL A 94 -4.02 2.90 6.25
C VAL A 94 -4.41 2.02 7.43
N PHE A 95 -5.48 2.36 8.17
CA PHE A 95 -5.96 1.52 9.28
C PHE A 95 -6.47 0.17 8.78
N LEU A 96 -7.24 0.16 7.70
CA LEU A 96 -7.79 -1.06 7.11
C LEU A 96 -6.68 -1.96 6.56
N ALA A 97 -5.70 -1.38 5.86
CA ALA A 97 -4.60 -2.14 5.27
C ALA A 97 -3.70 -2.75 6.36
N GLU A 98 -3.17 -1.93 7.24
CA GLU A 98 -2.10 -2.35 8.15
C GLU A 98 -2.62 -2.99 9.45
N ILE A 99 -3.69 -2.42 10.05
CA ILE A 99 -4.18 -2.94 11.34
C ILE A 99 -5.15 -4.09 11.12
N LEU A 100 -6.15 -3.95 10.27
CA LEU A 100 -7.08 -5.05 10.00
C LEU A 100 -6.48 -6.06 9.01
N GLY A 101 -5.84 -5.59 7.95
CA GLY A 101 -5.22 -6.42 6.92
C GLY A 101 -4.11 -7.30 7.48
N GLU A 102 -3.01 -6.68 7.89
CA GLU A 102 -1.82 -7.38 8.36
C GLU A 102 -1.95 -7.88 9.80
N LEU A 103 -2.16 -6.98 10.77
CA LEU A 103 -2.12 -7.34 12.19
C LEU A 103 -3.25 -8.29 12.60
N GLU A 104 -4.48 -8.08 12.12
CA GLU A 104 -5.64 -8.93 12.39
C GLU A 104 -5.83 -10.01 11.30
N SER A 105 -4.94 -10.10 10.32
CA SER A 105 -4.91 -11.10 9.24
C SER A 105 -6.18 -11.14 8.37
N PHE A 106 -6.78 -9.97 8.07
CA PHE A 106 -7.97 -9.91 7.22
C PHE A 106 -7.67 -10.30 5.78
N PHE A 107 -6.44 -10.12 5.31
CA PHE A 107 -6.00 -10.64 4.01
C PHE A 107 -6.21 -12.17 3.88
N LEU A 108 -6.11 -12.92 4.98
CA LEU A 108 -6.33 -14.36 5.00
C LEU A 108 -7.78 -14.75 5.34
N LYS A 109 -8.49 -13.92 6.12
CA LYS A 109 -9.83 -14.23 6.64
C LYS A 109 -10.97 -13.75 5.76
N VAL A 110 -10.76 -12.72 4.95
CA VAL A 110 -11.80 -12.03 4.17
C VAL A 110 -11.38 -11.98 2.70
N THR A 111 -11.95 -12.85 1.89
CA THR A 111 -11.54 -13.11 0.50
C THR A 111 -11.54 -11.91 -0.43
N PHE A 112 -12.34 -10.88 -0.16
CA PHE A 112 -12.39 -9.65 -0.96
C PHE A 112 -11.59 -8.49 -0.36
N TRP A 113 -10.86 -8.72 0.75
CA TRP A 113 -10.20 -7.65 1.49
C TRP A 113 -9.15 -6.95 0.65
N ASP A 114 -8.30 -7.72 0.05
CA ASP A 114 -7.23 -7.27 -0.82
C ASP A 114 -7.76 -6.55 -2.06
N THR A 115 -8.64 -7.18 -2.82
CA THR A 115 -9.36 -6.57 -3.95
C THR A 115 -9.96 -5.19 -3.61
N MET A 116 -10.59 -5.07 -2.44
CA MET A 116 -11.17 -3.81 -1.96
C MET A 116 -10.09 -2.74 -1.73
N LEU A 117 -8.98 -3.12 -1.12
CA LEU A 117 -7.88 -2.20 -0.83
C LEU A 117 -7.19 -1.75 -2.12
N HIS A 118 -6.83 -2.66 -3.02
CA HIS A 118 -6.18 -2.32 -4.29
C HIS A 118 -7.08 -1.45 -5.19
N THR A 119 -8.39 -1.76 -5.29
CA THR A 119 -9.35 -0.91 -6.01
C THR A 119 -9.44 0.50 -5.38
N THR A 120 -9.48 0.58 -4.05
CA THR A 120 -9.54 1.86 -3.34
C THR A 120 -8.22 2.63 -3.51
N ALA A 121 -7.08 1.96 -3.46
CA ALA A 121 -5.77 2.55 -3.71
C ALA A 121 -5.68 3.11 -5.13
N GLY A 122 -6.16 2.38 -6.13
CA GLY A 122 -6.24 2.84 -7.53
C GLY A 122 -6.99 4.16 -7.64
N PHE A 123 -8.19 4.24 -7.07
CA PHE A 123 -8.98 5.48 -7.04
C PHE A 123 -8.27 6.62 -6.30
N LEU A 124 -7.72 6.37 -5.11
CA LEU A 124 -7.03 7.40 -4.32
C LEU A 124 -5.80 7.93 -5.04
N LEU A 125 -5.00 7.05 -5.64
CA LEU A 125 -3.81 7.42 -6.37
C LEU A 125 -4.14 8.19 -7.65
N ALA A 126 -5.23 7.82 -8.35
CA ALA A 126 -5.73 8.60 -9.48
C ALA A 126 -6.16 10.00 -9.04
N ALA A 127 -6.88 10.13 -7.92
CA ALA A 127 -7.28 11.44 -7.37
C ALA A 127 -6.05 12.30 -6.99
N VAL A 128 -5.03 11.69 -6.41
CA VAL A 128 -3.74 12.37 -6.13
C VAL A 128 -3.06 12.79 -7.42
N GLY A 129 -2.93 11.90 -8.39
CA GLY A 129 -2.34 12.20 -9.70
C GLY A 129 -3.05 13.34 -10.42
N PHE A 130 -4.38 13.31 -10.45
CA PHE A 130 -5.20 14.39 -10.99
C PHE A 130 -4.91 15.72 -10.29
N SER A 131 -4.91 15.72 -8.96
CA SER A 131 -4.67 16.94 -8.17
C SER A 131 -3.29 17.54 -8.41
N LEU A 132 -2.25 16.69 -8.53
CA LEU A 132 -0.89 17.13 -8.82
C LEU A 132 -0.78 17.78 -10.20
N VAL A 133 -1.40 17.19 -11.22
CA VAL A 133 -1.36 17.74 -12.58
C VAL A 133 -2.23 18.98 -12.71
N ASP A 134 -3.39 19.02 -12.06
CA ASP A 134 -4.24 20.22 -12.03
C ASP A 134 -3.54 21.41 -11.35
N LEU A 135 -2.79 21.14 -10.27
CA LEU A 135 -1.95 22.17 -9.63
C LEU A 135 -0.88 22.72 -10.59
N LEU A 136 -0.24 21.84 -11.37
CA LEU A 136 0.72 22.27 -12.41
C LEU A 136 0.03 23.05 -13.52
N ASN A 137 -1.15 22.62 -13.95
CA ASN A 137 -1.94 23.24 -15.00
C ASN A 137 -2.42 24.67 -14.64
N ARG A 138 -2.66 24.94 -13.36
CA ARG A 138 -3.02 26.28 -12.84
C ARG A 138 -1.81 27.19 -12.58
N SER A 139 -0.59 26.68 -12.70
CA SER A 139 0.61 27.44 -12.39
C SER A 139 0.89 28.48 -13.50
N GLU A 140 1.01 29.75 -13.14
CA GLU A 140 1.37 30.84 -14.07
C GLU A 140 2.76 30.66 -14.72
N LYS A 141 3.61 29.82 -14.14
CA LYS A 141 4.96 29.52 -14.63
C LYS A 141 4.96 28.53 -15.80
N ILE A 142 3.92 27.72 -15.91
CA ILE A 142 3.77 26.67 -16.92
C ILE A 142 2.64 27.10 -17.85
N LYS A 143 2.97 27.56 -19.06
CA LYS A 143 2.00 28.04 -20.06
C LYS A 143 1.35 26.90 -20.87
N VAL A 144 1.10 25.77 -20.26
CA VAL A 144 0.45 24.63 -20.92
C VAL A 144 -0.95 24.48 -20.31
N GLN A 145 -1.99 24.62 -21.15
CA GLN A 145 -3.36 24.32 -20.75
C GLN A 145 -3.68 22.89 -21.18
N LEU A 146 -3.71 21.98 -20.24
CA LEU A 146 -4.04 20.58 -20.48
C LEU A 146 -5.56 20.42 -20.50
N SER A 147 -6.06 19.64 -21.46
CA SER A 147 -7.48 19.27 -21.49
C SER A 147 -7.86 18.32 -20.34
N LEU A 148 -9.13 18.30 -19.94
CA LEU A 148 -9.62 17.38 -18.90
C LEU A 148 -9.32 15.91 -19.23
N GLY A 149 -9.44 15.51 -20.50
CA GLY A 149 -9.10 14.15 -20.93
C GLY A 149 -7.61 13.84 -20.75
N TYR A 150 -6.71 14.80 -20.99
CA TYR A 150 -5.29 14.61 -20.73
C TYR A 150 -4.98 14.55 -19.23
N LEU A 151 -5.65 15.36 -18.41
CA LEU A 151 -5.53 15.29 -16.95
C LEU A 151 -5.96 13.92 -16.42
N ALA A 152 -7.09 13.40 -16.92
CA ALA A 152 -7.58 12.07 -16.55
C ALA A 152 -6.60 10.97 -16.96
N LEU A 153 -6.05 11.04 -18.19
CA LEU A 153 -5.05 10.08 -18.66
C LEU A 153 -3.79 10.08 -17.79
N VAL A 154 -3.28 11.26 -17.42
CA VAL A 154 -2.09 11.35 -16.57
C VAL A 154 -2.39 10.86 -15.15
N ALA A 155 -3.58 11.16 -14.62
CA ALA A 155 -4.03 10.64 -13.32
C ALA A 155 -4.08 9.11 -13.32
N PHE A 156 -4.66 8.52 -14.35
CA PHE A 156 -4.68 7.07 -14.56
C PHE A 156 -3.26 6.48 -14.64
N CYS A 157 -2.40 7.05 -15.49
CA CYS A 157 -1.01 6.59 -15.61
C CYS A 157 -0.24 6.71 -14.28
N PHE A 158 -0.48 7.77 -13.52
CA PHE A 158 0.11 7.94 -12.19
C PHE A 158 -0.32 6.83 -11.25
N SER A 159 -1.63 6.54 -11.16
CA SER A 159 -2.17 5.47 -10.34
C SER A 159 -1.58 4.11 -10.71
N MET A 160 -1.60 3.77 -11.99
CA MET A 160 -1.02 2.51 -12.49
C MET A 160 0.48 2.39 -12.19
N THR A 161 1.23 3.49 -12.34
CA THR A 161 2.66 3.49 -12.00
C THR A 161 2.89 3.21 -10.52
N MET A 162 2.09 3.81 -9.64
CA MET A 162 2.19 3.57 -8.21
C MET A 162 1.79 2.14 -7.83
N GLY A 163 0.76 1.58 -8.49
CA GLY A 163 0.38 0.17 -8.34
C GLY A 163 1.54 -0.77 -8.72
N VAL A 164 2.14 -0.58 -9.90
CA VAL A 164 3.30 -1.39 -10.33
C VAL A 164 4.50 -1.25 -9.38
N LEU A 165 4.75 -0.06 -8.84
CA LEU A 165 5.82 0.15 -7.85
C LEU A 165 5.51 -0.58 -6.54
N TRP A 166 4.25 -0.70 -6.18
CA TRP A 166 3.82 -1.48 -5.03
C TRP A 166 4.08 -2.97 -5.24
N GLU A 167 3.69 -3.53 -6.38
CA GLU A 167 3.99 -4.92 -6.73
C GLU A 167 5.52 -5.23 -6.72
N PHE A 168 6.34 -4.29 -7.20
CA PHE A 168 7.79 -4.44 -7.08
C PHE A 168 8.27 -4.45 -5.63
N PHE A 169 7.62 -3.68 -4.77
CA PHE A 169 7.92 -3.69 -3.33
C PHE A 169 7.56 -5.03 -2.71
N GLU A 170 6.36 -5.55 -2.96
CA GLU A 170 5.89 -6.85 -2.46
C GLU A 170 6.79 -7.98 -2.93
N PHE A 171 7.06 -8.06 -4.24
CA PHE A 171 8.00 -9.04 -4.79
C PHE A 171 9.39 -8.93 -4.14
N GLY A 172 9.89 -7.72 -3.94
CA GLY A 172 11.18 -7.49 -3.28
C GLY A 172 11.18 -7.94 -1.82
N ALA A 173 10.09 -7.69 -1.10
CA ALA A 173 9.91 -8.12 0.29
C ALA A 173 9.89 -9.66 0.40
N ASP A 174 9.15 -10.34 -0.48
CA ASP A 174 9.07 -11.79 -0.48
C ASP A 174 10.42 -12.44 -0.82
N ARG A 175 11.15 -11.90 -1.77
CA ARG A 175 12.45 -12.46 -2.19
C ARG A 175 13.62 -12.14 -1.26
N LEU A 176 13.64 -10.95 -0.66
CA LEU A 176 14.77 -10.49 0.16
C LEU A 176 14.56 -10.72 1.65
N LEU A 177 13.31 -10.62 2.12
CA LEU A 177 12.95 -10.74 3.53
C LEU A 177 12.26 -12.06 3.86
N LEU A 178 12.00 -12.91 2.85
CA LEU A 178 11.30 -14.20 2.96
C LEU A 178 9.89 -14.02 3.59
N LEU A 179 9.20 -12.97 3.16
CA LEU A 179 7.80 -12.73 3.48
C LEU A 179 6.90 -13.45 2.48
N ASP A 180 5.61 -13.22 2.58
CA ASP A 180 4.57 -13.74 1.68
C ASP A 180 3.51 -12.63 1.51
N MET A 181 3.93 -11.53 0.87
CA MET A 181 3.05 -10.40 0.57
C MET A 181 2.21 -10.68 -0.67
N GLN A 182 2.85 -11.19 -1.73
CA GLN A 182 2.16 -11.68 -2.92
C GLN A 182 1.60 -13.08 -2.63
N LYS A 183 0.27 -13.19 -2.45
CA LYS A 183 -0.35 -14.43 -2.03
C LYS A 183 -0.34 -15.49 -3.12
N ASP A 184 0.00 -16.69 -2.73
CA ASP A 184 0.12 -17.81 -3.67
C ASP A 184 -1.24 -18.39 -4.05
N THR A 185 -1.40 -18.76 -5.32
CA THR A 185 -2.57 -19.45 -5.84
C THR A 185 -2.25 -20.92 -6.15
N VAL A 186 -3.14 -21.84 -5.76
CA VAL A 186 -2.99 -23.26 -6.05
C VAL A 186 -3.62 -23.59 -7.39
N LEU A 187 -2.84 -24.11 -8.32
CA LEU A 187 -3.22 -24.40 -9.71
C LEU A 187 -3.26 -25.91 -9.94
N SER A 188 -4.29 -26.40 -10.64
CA SER A 188 -4.37 -27.79 -11.11
C SER A 188 -3.73 -28.01 -12.49
N GLN A 189 -3.25 -26.96 -13.12
CA GLN A 189 -2.66 -26.99 -14.46
C GLN A 189 -1.54 -25.98 -14.60
N ILE A 190 -0.48 -26.39 -15.30
CA ILE A 190 0.60 -25.50 -15.75
C ILE A 190 0.83 -25.66 -17.25
N SER A 191 1.34 -24.63 -17.88
CA SER A 191 1.77 -24.63 -19.28
C SER A 191 3.13 -23.94 -19.38
N THR A 192 4.13 -24.65 -19.92
CA THR A 192 5.49 -24.11 -20.02
C THR A 192 6.20 -24.66 -21.25
N VAL A 193 7.07 -23.85 -21.82
CA VAL A 193 7.97 -24.26 -22.91
C VAL A 193 9.27 -24.89 -22.39
N ASP A 194 9.59 -24.70 -21.10
CA ASP A 194 10.84 -25.19 -20.51
C ASP A 194 10.90 -26.74 -20.45
N LEU A 195 9.77 -27.40 -20.56
CA LEU A 195 9.66 -28.85 -20.64
C LEU A 195 9.65 -29.37 -22.09
N ASP A 196 9.76 -28.52 -23.09
CA ASP A 196 9.85 -28.94 -24.50
C ASP A 196 11.29 -29.40 -24.84
N PRO A 197 11.52 -30.72 -25.03
CA PRO A 197 12.87 -31.23 -25.27
C PRO A 197 13.42 -30.84 -26.63
N THR A 198 12.56 -30.35 -27.52
CA THR A 198 12.95 -29.97 -28.91
C THR A 198 13.36 -28.51 -29.01
N LEU A 199 13.14 -27.71 -27.97
CA LEU A 199 13.38 -26.25 -27.93
C LEU A 199 12.64 -25.52 -29.07
N SER A 200 11.51 -26.03 -29.51
CA SER A 200 10.71 -25.49 -30.62
C SER A 200 9.69 -24.43 -30.18
N ASN A 201 9.76 -23.99 -28.92
CA ASN A 201 8.80 -23.05 -28.30
C ASN A 201 7.35 -23.61 -28.29
N THR A 202 7.22 -24.94 -28.20
CA THR A 202 5.92 -25.60 -28.10
C THR A 202 5.55 -25.80 -26.63
N PRO A 203 4.44 -25.22 -26.15
CA PRO A 203 4.05 -25.35 -24.75
C PRO A 203 3.72 -26.80 -24.38
N VAL A 204 4.31 -27.32 -23.31
CA VAL A 204 3.92 -28.57 -22.66
C VAL A 204 2.89 -28.24 -21.59
N VAL A 205 1.70 -28.83 -21.68
CA VAL A 205 0.60 -28.63 -20.74
C VAL A 205 0.50 -29.85 -19.83
N ILE A 206 0.61 -29.62 -18.53
CA ILE A 206 0.38 -30.64 -17.50
C ILE A 206 -0.90 -30.25 -16.76
N SER A 207 -1.89 -31.15 -16.74
CA SER A 207 -3.20 -30.93 -16.13
C SER A 207 -3.50 -32.00 -15.10
N GLY A 208 -4.42 -31.72 -14.17
CA GLY A 208 -4.79 -32.64 -13.10
C GLY A 208 -3.71 -32.78 -12.02
N ILE A 209 -2.99 -31.68 -11.72
CA ILE A 209 -2.00 -31.65 -10.66
C ILE A 209 -2.75 -31.72 -9.32
N GLU A 210 -2.47 -32.77 -8.55
CA GLU A 210 -3.09 -32.99 -7.23
C GLU A 210 -2.13 -32.65 -6.08
N ASP A 211 -0.81 -32.67 -6.33
CA ASP A 211 0.21 -32.29 -5.37
C ASP A 211 1.54 -32.01 -6.05
N VAL A 212 2.45 -31.33 -5.36
CA VAL A 212 3.84 -31.12 -5.76
C VAL A 212 4.77 -31.70 -4.69
N VAL A 213 5.72 -32.53 -5.14
CA VAL A 213 6.75 -33.11 -4.27
C VAL A 213 8.10 -32.46 -4.58
N LEU A 214 8.65 -31.74 -3.63
CA LEU A 214 9.98 -31.16 -3.72
C LEU A 214 11.04 -32.19 -3.35
N GLN A 215 12.05 -32.35 -4.21
CA GLN A 215 13.25 -33.11 -3.89
C GLN A 215 14.33 -32.15 -3.38
N LEU A 216 14.78 -32.33 -2.15
CA LEU A 216 15.76 -31.46 -1.52
C LEU A 216 17.18 -31.92 -1.78
N SER A 217 18.14 -31.02 -1.61
CA SER A 217 19.56 -31.29 -1.87
C SER A 217 20.19 -32.35 -0.94
N ASP A 218 19.59 -32.61 0.22
CA ASP A 218 20.00 -33.66 1.16
C ASP A 218 19.42 -35.04 0.80
N GLY A 219 18.66 -35.15 -0.31
CA GLY A 219 17.99 -36.35 -0.78
C GLY A 219 16.63 -36.60 -0.16
N SER A 220 16.18 -35.78 0.79
CA SER A 220 14.82 -35.86 1.33
C SER A 220 13.79 -35.34 0.35
N THR A 221 12.51 -35.70 0.57
CA THR A 221 11.39 -35.21 -0.21
C THR A 221 10.38 -34.52 0.71
N TYR A 222 9.74 -33.45 0.19
CA TYR A 222 8.67 -32.72 0.89
C TYR A 222 7.47 -32.58 -0.04
N ALA A 223 6.36 -33.22 0.32
CA ALA A 223 5.09 -33.04 -0.37
C ALA A 223 4.41 -31.77 0.17
N LEU A 224 3.95 -30.90 -0.70
CA LEU A 224 3.29 -29.66 -0.29
C LEU A 224 1.91 -29.92 0.32
N GLY A 225 1.18 -30.94 -0.16
CA GLY A 225 -0.15 -31.31 0.34
C GLY A 225 -1.23 -30.25 0.10
N LEU A 226 -1.04 -29.39 -0.89
CA LEU A 226 -1.91 -28.23 -1.16
C LEU A 226 -3.03 -28.52 -2.17
N GLY A 227 -3.04 -29.71 -2.78
CA GLY A 227 -4.02 -30.06 -3.81
C GLY A 227 -3.70 -29.51 -5.20
N GLY A 228 -2.46 -29.12 -5.49
CA GLY A 228 -2.04 -28.59 -6.76
C GLY A 228 -0.64 -27.99 -6.77
N TYR A 229 -0.33 -27.24 -7.82
CA TYR A 229 0.91 -26.50 -8.00
C TYR A 229 0.78 -25.08 -7.42
N LEU A 230 1.77 -24.65 -6.66
CA LEU A 230 1.84 -23.31 -6.07
C LEU A 230 2.48 -22.32 -7.06
N ASP A 231 1.79 -21.24 -7.40
CA ASP A 231 2.23 -20.29 -8.44
C ASP A 231 3.23 -19.22 -7.95
N ILE A 232 3.46 -19.12 -6.68
CA ILE A 232 4.34 -18.13 -6.06
C ILE A 232 3.99 -16.65 -6.38
N GLY A 233 2.71 -16.31 -6.34
CA GLY A 233 2.21 -14.92 -6.30
C GLY A 233 1.91 -14.27 -7.64
N ILE A 234 2.10 -14.94 -8.80
CA ILE A 234 1.86 -14.29 -10.11
C ILE A 234 0.37 -13.97 -10.33
N TYR A 235 -0.54 -14.84 -9.87
CA TYR A 235 -1.98 -14.61 -9.99
C TYR A 235 -2.45 -13.46 -9.12
N ASP A 236 -1.90 -13.33 -7.94
CA ASP A 236 -2.17 -12.24 -7.01
C ASP A 236 -1.76 -10.90 -7.62
N THR A 237 -0.48 -10.75 -7.99
CA THR A 237 0.05 -9.58 -8.69
C THR A 237 -0.81 -9.16 -9.88
N MET A 238 -1.23 -10.11 -10.72
CA MET A 238 -2.04 -9.79 -11.91
C MET A 238 -3.47 -9.39 -11.54
N ALA A 239 -4.05 -9.97 -10.48
CA ALA A 239 -5.36 -9.59 -9.96
C ALA A 239 -5.31 -8.16 -9.38
N ASP A 240 -4.29 -7.84 -8.61
CA ASP A 240 -4.12 -6.54 -7.95
C ASP A 240 -3.88 -5.41 -8.95
N LEU A 241 -3.03 -5.64 -9.95
CA LEU A 241 -2.88 -4.71 -11.06
C LEU A 241 -4.18 -4.50 -11.82
N PHE A 242 -4.99 -5.55 -12.01
CA PHE A 242 -6.28 -5.44 -12.69
C PHE A 242 -7.31 -4.65 -11.87
N VAL A 243 -7.42 -4.91 -10.56
CA VAL A 243 -8.37 -4.18 -9.72
C VAL A 243 -7.92 -2.74 -9.46
N ASN A 244 -6.61 -2.49 -9.43
CA ASN A 244 -6.05 -1.13 -9.42
C ASN A 244 -6.40 -0.38 -10.72
N PHE A 245 -6.31 -1.06 -11.87
CA PHE A 245 -6.72 -0.51 -13.17
C PHE A 245 -8.21 -0.13 -13.19
N VAL A 246 -9.08 -0.95 -12.59
CA VAL A 246 -10.52 -0.67 -12.48
C VAL A 246 -10.80 0.51 -11.54
N GLY A 247 -10.01 0.64 -10.48
CA GLY A 247 -10.12 1.74 -9.51
C GLY A 247 -9.61 3.08 -10.04
N ALA A 248 -8.62 3.06 -10.91
CA ALA A 248 -7.93 4.25 -11.46
C ALA A 248 -8.75 4.96 -12.55
#